data_d964c6d0acf7dbcbc80861a4f3050920
#
_entry.id   d964c6d0acf7dbcbc80861a4f3050920
#
_cell.length_a   1.000
_cell.length_b   1.000
_cell.length_c   1.000
_cell.angle_alpha   90.00
_cell.angle_beta   90.00
_cell.angle_gamma   90.00
#
_symmetry.space_group_name_H-M   'P 1'
#
loop_
_entity.id
_entity.type
_entity.pdbx_description
1 polymer ?
#
loop_
_entity_poly.entity_id
_entity_poly.type
_entity_poly.pdbx_seq_one_letter_code
_entity_poly.pdbx_strand_id
1 'polypeptide(L)'
;MMKLFSCFYPVVFVAAVLWTGCAAQKHHTEVVIVSTNDIHAAIDRMPALATLVERTRAVNPNVLVLDAGDKWTGNPYVDLNKEVGLPIVALLDSIGYDLSTVGNHGFDHGVALLGERIRHARFETVLANVISDTACFPALPAYSFRTVDGVKLGFLGLLDTSRGGYPDGRLENFSGVGFSDPLRTALRYRNLKDSCDLLVGLTHLGVDLDSTLAEQMPQLRLIVGGHSHTVLAGGGKSVNGVLITQTGKGLQYAGITRLKFRNRRLIGIENHLVPLDTISPDPKIAALVRQYEQAPELLRRVGETTVPMDKVALLNLQVDAILARTQTDFAFYNWNGMRIDTHAAAPFTVADVFAMEPFGSVLYQLPMRLSDLRELILNKFNYNGKEGHTVDIYPAGGTYTIVTNVEKQGVDVLFFDRDGRQLTDETRVFQVTLPDYLHSTYVFPLRGSGRALDLKVTDLLMDYLSGHRPLPVDTAMRVSIRPVQ
;
A
#
# COMPACT_ATOMS: atom_id res chain seq x y z
N MET A 1 14.47 -104.48 -42.80
CA MET A 1 13.70 -103.34 -43.29
C MET A 1 13.14 -102.63 -42.07
N MET A 2 13.81 -101.58 -41.67
CA MET A 2 13.44 -100.76 -40.47
C MET A 2 12.89 -99.42 -40.98
N LYS A 3 11.63 -99.12 -40.64
CA LYS A 3 11.01 -97.84 -40.90
C LYS A 3 11.26 -96.89 -39.71
N LEU A 4 12.00 -95.82 -39.95
CA LEU A 4 12.14 -94.66 -38.99
C LEU A 4 10.87 -93.80 -39.03
N PHE A 5 10.21 -93.67 -37.86
CA PHE A 5 9.17 -92.62 -37.65
C PHE A 5 9.83 -91.36 -37.11
N SER A 6 9.72 -90.26 -37.88
CA SER A 6 10.14 -88.94 -37.49
C SER A 6 8.96 -88.23 -36.77
N CYS A 7 9.12 -87.93 -35.46
CA CYS A 7 8.18 -87.11 -34.74
C CYS A 7 8.57 -85.59 -34.84
N PHE A 8 7.70 -84.85 -35.53
CA PHE A 8 7.77 -83.39 -35.50
C PHE A 8 7.01 -82.87 -34.29
N TYR A 9 7.70 -82.19 -33.34
CA TYR A 9 7.07 -81.41 -32.30
C TYR A 9 6.95 -79.91 -32.74
N PRO A 10 5.77 -79.30 -32.71
CA PRO A 10 5.66 -77.85 -32.95
C PRO A 10 6.08 -77.10 -31.73
N VAL A 11 7.14 -76.24 -31.83
CA VAL A 11 7.54 -75.28 -30.82
C VAL A 11 6.58 -74.09 -30.92
N VAL A 12 5.69 -73.98 -29.93
CA VAL A 12 4.83 -72.83 -29.80
C VAL A 12 5.64 -71.70 -29.13
N PHE A 13 5.99 -70.66 -29.88
CA PHE A 13 6.60 -69.41 -29.35
C PHE A 13 5.48 -68.58 -28.73
N VAL A 14 5.41 -68.57 -27.40
CA VAL A 14 4.57 -67.61 -26.64
C VAL A 14 5.33 -66.32 -26.57
N ALA A 15 5.01 -65.33 -27.42
CA ALA A 15 5.49 -63.98 -27.34
C ALA A 15 4.80 -63.28 -26.12
N ALA A 16 5.49 -63.21 -25.00
CA ALA A 16 5.07 -62.39 -23.84
C ALA A 16 5.23 -60.90 -24.19
N VAL A 17 4.13 -60.23 -24.57
CA VAL A 17 4.09 -58.76 -24.72
C VAL A 17 4.13 -58.16 -23.33
N LEU A 18 5.33 -57.73 -22.91
CA LEU A 18 5.52 -56.91 -21.72
C LEU A 18 4.90 -55.54 -21.99
N TRP A 19 3.66 -55.32 -21.61
CA TRP A 19 3.09 -53.99 -21.46
C TRP A 19 3.82 -53.30 -20.30
N THR A 20 4.93 -52.58 -20.61
CA THR A 20 5.48 -51.60 -19.71
C THR A 20 4.51 -50.41 -19.73
N GLY A 21 3.52 -50.45 -18.84
CA GLY A 21 2.71 -49.29 -18.55
C GLY A 21 3.64 -48.21 -17.98
N CYS A 22 3.99 -47.22 -18.81
CA CYS A 22 4.56 -45.97 -18.34
C CYS A 22 3.51 -45.39 -17.39
N ALA A 23 3.60 -45.70 -16.09
CA ALA A 23 2.93 -44.93 -15.08
C ALA A 23 3.52 -43.52 -15.22
N ALA A 24 2.75 -42.58 -15.82
CA ALA A 24 3.14 -41.18 -15.92
C ALA A 24 3.47 -40.70 -14.52
N GLN A 25 4.75 -40.48 -14.28
CA GLN A 25 5.24 -40.02 -12.98
C GLN A 25 4.53 -38.72 -12.70
N LYS A 26 3.73 -38.68 -11.61
CA LYS A 26 2.98 -37.49 -11.22
C LYS A 26 3.97 -36.38 -10.91
N HIS A 27 4.09 -35.40 -11.81
CA HIS A 27 4.97 -34.25 -11.60
C HIS A 27 4.34 -33.34 -10.54
N HIS A 28 5.06 -33.15 -9.43
CA HIS A 28 4.69 -32.24 -8.37
C HIS A 28 5.61 -31.02 -8.46
N THR A 29 5.01 -29.84 -8.58
CA THR A 29 5.71 -28.56 -8.59
C THR A 29 5.22 -27.71 -7.44
N GLU A 30 6.13 -27.13 -6.68
CA GLU A 30 5.84 -26.06 -5.73
C GLU A 30 6.43 -24.75 -6.27
N VAL A 31 5.61 -23.73 -6.39
CA VAL A 31 6.02 -22.36 -6.69
C VAL A 31 5.82 -21.53 -5.43
N VAL A 32 6.83 -20.78 -5.02
CA VAL A 32 6.76 -19.88 -3.86
C VAL A 32 6.73 -18.44 -4.35
N ILE A 33 5.74 -17.69 -3.89
CA ILE A 33 5.66 -16.25 -4.09
C ILE A 33 6.10 -15.57 -2.78
N VAL A 34 7.13 -14.74 -2.85
CA VAL A 34 7.45 -13.76 -1.81
C VAL A 34 6.79 -12.45 -2.23
N SER A 35 5.91 -11.90 -1.41
CA SER A 35 5.16 -10.71 -1.77
C SER A 35 5.33 -9.60 -0.75
N THR A 36 5.34 -8.36 -1.26
CA THR A 36 5.26 -7.11 -0.50
C THR A 36 4.18 -6.22 -1.07
N ASN A 37 3.72 -5.27 -0.28
CA ASN A 37 2.83 -4.18 -0.67
C ASN A 37 3.07 -2.99 0.26
N ASP A 38 2.71 -1.79 -0.19
CA ASP A 38 2.72 -0.57 0.63
C ASP A 38 4.06 -0.41 1.37
N ILE A 39 5.16 -0.54 0.61
CA ILE A 39 6.53 -0.46 1.16
C ILE A 39 6.78 0.94 1.72
N HIS A 40 6.21 1.99 1.08
CA HIS A 40 6.34 3.38 1.51
C HIS A 40 7.79 3.76 1.86
N ALA A 41 8.69 3.38 0.95
CA ALA A 41 10.12 3.69 1.05
C ALA A 41 10.82 3.22 2.35
N ALA A 42 10.32 2.17 3.00
CA ALA A 42 10.93 1.58 4.20
C ALA A 42 12.28 0.89 3.87
N ILE A 43 13.27 1.67 3.44
CA ILE A 43 14.59 1.17 3.00
C ILE A 43 15.38 0.52 4.14
N ASP A 44 15.15 0.95 5.38
CA ASP A 44 15.73 0.40 6.60
C ASP A 44 15.43 -1.10 6.80
N ARG A 45 14.28 -1.59 6.30
CA ARG A 45 13.84 -2.99 6.39
C ARG A 45 14.17 -3.84 5.16
N MET A 46 14.64 -3.21 4.07
CA MET A 46 15.05 -3.91 2.85
C MET A 46 16.17 -4.96 3.09
N PRO A 47 17.15 -4.73 3.98
CA PRO A 47 18.17 -5.75 4.25
C PRO A 47 17.61 -7.05 4.85
N ALA A 48 16.58 -6.96 5.71
CA ALA A 48 15.90 -8.13 6.26
C ALA A 48 15.09 -8.88 5.18
N LEU A 49 14.40 -8.13 4.31
CA LEU A 49 13.68 -8.70 3.17
C LEU A 49 14.64 -9.44 2.22
N ALA A 50 15.80 -8.86 1.92
CA ALA A 50 16.81 -9.50 1.07
C ALA A 50 17.24 -10.86 1.63
N THR A 51 17.52 -10.94 2.94
CA THR A 51 17.83 -12.21 3.61
C THR A 51 16.68 -13.22 3.51
N LEU A 52 15.44 -12.78 3.67
CA LEU A 52 14.28 -13.66 3.54
C LEU A 52 14.18 -14.24 2.12
N VAL A 53 14.33 -13.40 1.09
CA VAL A 53 14.29 -13.81 -0.32
C VAL A 53 15.42 -14.80 -0.61
N GLU A 54 16.66 -14.51 -0.19
CA GLU A 54 17.81 -15.39 -0.37
C GLU A 54 17.59 -16.77 0.29
N ARG A 55 17.15 -16.79 1.55
CA ARG A 55 16.83 -18.05 2.27
C ARG A 55 15.71 -18.83 1.57
N THR A 56 14.70 -18.14 1.05
CA THR A 56 13.61 -18.80 0.34
C THR A 56 14.09 -19.43 -0.96
N ARG A 57 14.93 -18.72 -1.72
CA ARG A 57 15.55 -19.22 -2.97
C ARG A 57 16.52 -20.36 -2.71
N ALA A 58 17.22 -20.39 -1.58
CA ALA A 58 18.14 -21.45 -1.21
C ALA A 58 17.45 -22.80 -0.97
N VAL A 59 16.17 -22.80 -0.54
CA VAL A 59 15.42 -24.04 -0.27
C VAL A 59 14.38 -24.37 -1.34
N ASN A 60 14.04 -23.43 -2.21
CA ASN A 60 13.13 -23.65 -3.34
C ASN A 60 13.64 -22.88 -4.57
N PRO A 61 13.94 -23.56 -5.71
CA PRO A 61 14.40 -22.88 -6.92
C PRO A 61 13.28 -22.11 -7.65
N ASN A 62 12.03 -22.38 -7.31
CA ASN A 62 10.85 -21.87 -8.01
C ASN A 62 10.25 -20.69 -7.23
N VAL A 63 11.02 -19.61 -7.04
CA VAL A 63 10.58 -18.42 -6.28
C VAL A 63 10.33 -17.27 -7.23
N LEU A 64 9.18 -16.58 -7.04
CA LEU A 64 8.86 -15.28 -7.62
C LEU A 64 8.75 -14.24 -6.50
N VAL A 65 9.30 -13.06 -6.72
CA VAL A 65 9.23 -11.93 -5.78
C VAL A 65 8.36 -10.84 -6.41
N LEU A 66 7.25 -10.50 -5.74
CA LEU A 66 6.22 -9.61 -6.26
C LEU A 66 6.01 -8.41 -5.33
N ASP A 67 5.67 -7.27 -5.94
CA ASP A 67 5.22 -6.08 -5.20
C ASP A 67 3.84 -5.62 -5.68
N ALA A 68 2.94 -5.37 -4.73
CA ALA A 68 1.57 -4.96 -5.01
C ALA A 68 1.34 -3.43 -4.91
N GLY A 69 2.36 -2.63 -5.22
CA GLY A 69 2.26 -1.18 -5.33
C GLY A 69 2.66 -0.39 -4.07
N ASP A 70 2.66 0.94 -4.20
CA ASP A 70 3.09 1.92 -3.19
C ASP A 70 4.50 1.68 -2.64
N LYS A 71 5.46 1.71 -3.58
CA LYS A 71 6.88 1.48 -3.27
C LYS A 71 7.54 2.65 -2.56
N TRP A 72 7.22 3.87 -2.93
CA TRP A 72 7.80 5.11 -2.36
C TRP A 72 6.76 5.96 -1.65
N THR A 73 7.17 7.15 -1.22
CA THR A 73 6.46 8.10 -0.37
C THR A 73 6.35 7.64 1.07
N GLY A 74 7.24 8.16 1.90
CA GLY A 74 7.31 7.92 3.35
C GLY A 74 8.70 7.96 3.94
N ASN A 75 9.76 8.11 3.11
CA ASN A 75 11.13 8.20 3.59
C ASN A 75 11.91 9.30 2.86
N PRO A 76 12.40 10.33 3.55
CA PRO A 76 13.07 11.48 2.93
C PRO A 76 14.34 11.12 2.17
N TYR A 77 15.04 10.06 2.52
CA TYR A 77 16.22 9.59 1.78
C TYR A 77 15.88 9.03 0.39
N VAL A 78 14.61 8.71 0.15
CA VAL A 78 14.06 8.28 -1.14
C VAL A 78 13.35 9.44 -1.83
N ASP A 79 12.47 10.13 -1.09
CA ASP A 79 11.53 11.10 -1.63
C ASP A 79 12.19 12.46 -1.91
N LEU A 80 13.28 12.81 -1.19
CA LEU A 80 14.09 14.02 -1.38
C LEU A 80 15.45 13.72 -1.99
N ASN A 81 15.68 12.49 -2.45
CA ASN A 81 16.91 12.13 -3.15
C ASN A 81 17.05 12.98 -4.42
N LYS A 82 18.29 13.27 -4.85
CA LYS A 82 18.53 13.97 -6.13
C LYS A 82 17.84 13.28 -7.31
N GLU A 83 17.78 11.96 -7.26
CA GLU A 83 17.04 11.11 -8.17
C GLU A 83 15.86 10.49 -7.40
N VAL A 84 14.81 11.28 -7.19
CA VAL A 84 13.64 10.91 -6.41
C VAL A 84 13.13 9.51 -6.78
N GLY A 85 12.92 8.63 -5.79
CA GLY A 85 12.44 7.26 -5.96
C GLY A 85 13.48 6.26 -6.52
N LEU A 86 14.65 6.70 -7.02
CA LEU A 86 15.66 5.78 -7.54
C LEU A 86 16.23 4.84 -6.45
N PRO A 87 16.49 5.29 -5.20
CA PRO A 87 17.00 4.40 -4.17
C PRO A 87 16.13 3.15 -3.96
N ILE A 88 14.81 3.29 -3.91
CA ILE A 88 13.92 2.12 -3.71
C ILE A 88 13.93 1.20 -4.93
N VAL A 89 13.94 1.73 -6.17
CA VAL A 89 14.04 0.93 -7.39
C VAL A 89 15.34 0.12 -7.41
N ALA A 90 16.47 0.74 -7.10
CA ALA A 90 17.77 0.07 -7.05
C ALA A 90 17.85 -1.03 -5.98
N LEU A 91 17.19 -0.83 -4.82
CA LEU A 91 17.11 -1.84 -3.77
C LEU A 91 16.24 -3.03 -4.20
N LEU A 92 15.07 -2.78 -4.82
CA LEU A 92 14.20 -3.83 -5.34
C LEU A 92 14.90 -4.65 -6.44
N ASP A 93 15.61 -3.98 -7.36
CA ASP A 93 16.43 -4.62 -8.37
C ASP A 93 17.54 -5.49 -7.79
N SER A 94 18.17 -5.01 -6.70
CA SER A 94 19.26 -5.72 -6.01
C SER A 94 18.75 -6.96 -5.26
N ILE A 95 17.53 -6.93 -4.72
CA ILE A 95 16.86 -8.06 -4.09
C ILE A 95 16.37 -9.07 -5.14
N GLY A 96 16.14 -8.59 -6.36
CA GLY A 96 15.71 -9.40 -7.49
C GLY A 96 14.20 -9.62 -7.53
N TYR A 97 13.44 -8.52 -7.53
CA TYR A 97 12.01 -8.56 -7.82
C TYR A 97 11.75 -8.99 -9.27
N ASP A 98 10.68 -9.73 -9.50
CA ASP A 98 10.29 -10.24 -10.80
C ASP A 98 9.18 -9.41 -11.44
N LEU A 99 8.21 -8.95 -10.63
CA LEU A 99 7.01 -8.29 -11.10
C LEU A 99 6.43 -7.34 -10.06
N SER A 100 5.86 -6.22 -10.51
CA SER A 100 5.19 -5.25 -9.66
C SER A 100 3.93 -4.71 -10.32
N THR A 101 3.06 -4.06 -9.54
CA THR A 101 2.04 -3.14 -10.03
C THR A 101 2.29 -1.73 -9.54
N VAL A 102 1.45 -0.78 -9.94
CA VAL A 102 1.50 0.62 -9.49
C VAL A 102 0.48 0.83 -8.39
N GLY A 103 0.86 1.54 -7.33
CA GLY A 103 -0.05 2.06 -6.34
C GLY A 103 -0.35 3.56 -6.56
N ASN A 104 -1.26 4.14 -5.80
CA ASN A 104 -1.63 5.55 -5.92
C ASN A 104 -0.46 6.50 -5.60
N HIS A 105 0.35 6.18 -4.59
CA HIS A 105 1.56 6.95 -4.28
C HIS A 105 2.65 6.85 -5.35
N GLY A 106 2.52 5.94 -6.31
CA GLY A 106 3.35 5.93 -7.50
C GLY A 106 3.32 7.27 -8.26
N PHE A 107 2.23 8.00 -8.19
CA PHE A 107 1.99 9.26 -8.88
C PHE A 107 2.33 10.51 -8.05
N ASP A 108 2.77 10.41 -6.80
CA ASP A 108 2.97 11.57 -5.93
C ASP A 108 3.92 12.63 -6.49
N HIS A 109 4.90 12.20 -7.29
CA HIS A 109 5.83 13.07 -8.00
C HIS A 109 5.48 13.26 -9.49
N GLY A 110 4.25 12.94 -9.88
CA GLY A 110 3.73 13.08 -11.24
C GLY A 110 4.06 11.91 -12.17
N VAL A 111 3.34 11.89 -13.27
CA VAL A 111 3.36 10.83 -14.30
C VAL A 111 4.76 10.65 -14.92
N ALA A 112 5.46 11.76 -15.19
CA ALA A 112 6.75 11.71 -15.87
C ALA A 112 7.83 11.00 -15.04
N LEU A 113 7.92 11.31 -13.74
CA LEU A 113 8.88 10.65 -12.84
C LEU A 113 8.53 9.16 -12.64
N LEU A 114 7.26 8.85 -12.45
CA LEU A 114 6.83 7.44 -12.37
C LEU A 114 7.24 6.68 -13.63
N GLY A 115 6.96 7.23 -14.80
CA GLY A 115 7.33 6.62 -16.08
C GLY A 115 8.84 6.42 -16.24
N GLU A 116 9.66 7.35 -15.76
CA GLU A 116 11.11 7.23 -15.75
C GLU A 116 11.56 6.09 -14.81
N ARG A 117 11.02 6.00 -13.61
CA ARG A 117 11.36 4.94 -12.64
C ARG A 117 10.93 3.56 -13.09
N ILE A 118 9.78 3.43 -13.77
CA ILE A 118 9.35 2.18 -14.39
C ILE A 118 10.32 1.73 -15.48
N ARG A 119 10.80 2.68 -16.34
CA ARG A 119 11.79 2.34 -17.37
C ARG A 119 13.16 1.97 -16.81
N HIS A 120 13.50 2.48 -15.62
CA HIS A 120 14.77 2.20 -14.95
C HIS A 120 14.77 0.83 -14.24
N ALA A 121 13.62 0.38 -13.75
CA ALA A 121 13.46 -0.89 -13.04
C ALA A 121 13.75 -2.08 -13.96
N ARG A 122 14.40 -3.11 -13.40
CA ARG A 122 14.64 -4.40 -14.09
C ARG A 122 13.45 -5.35 -13.97
N PHE A 123 12.64 -5.19 -12.94
CA PHE A 123 11.39 -5.94 -12.79
C PHE A 123 10.31 -5.35 -13.69
N GLU A 124 9.42 -6.20 -14.16
CA GLU A 124 8.32 -5.78 -15.01
C GLU A 124 7.19 -5.16 -14.17
N THR A 125 6.54 -4.13 -14.69
CA THR A 125 5.36 -3.52 -14.09
C THR A 125 4.13 -3.80 -14.95
N VAL A 126 3.04 -4.29 -14.35
CA VAL A 126 1.75 -4.55 -15.00
C VAL A 126 0.67 -3.65 -14.45
N LEU A 127 -0.17 -3.08 -15.33
CA LEU A 127 -1.32 -2.27 -14.95
C LEU A 127 -2.35 -2.23 -16.07
N ALA A 128 -3.53 -2.80 -15.86
CA ALA A 128 -4.54 -2.98 -16.90
C ALA A 128 -5.48 -1.78 -17.07
N ASN A 129 -5.67 -0.97 -16.03
CA ASN A 129 -6.69 0.08 -15.99
C ASN A 129 -6.12 1.51 -16.08
N VAL A 130 -4.87 1.67 -16.51
CA VAL A 130 -4.30 2.97 -16.91
C VAL A 130 -4.43 3.17 -18.43
N ILE A 131 -4.73 4.39 -18.84
CA ILE A 131 -4.76 4.82 -20.23
C ILE A 131 -3.76 5.96 -20.36
N SER A 132 -2.73 5.78 -21.17
CA SER A 132 -1.73 6.80 -21.42
C SER A 132 -1.64 7.11 -22.91
N ASP A 133 -1.64 8.39 -23.24
CA ASP A 133 -1.39 8.95 -24.56
C ASP A 133 -0.09 9.78 -24.61
N THR A 134 0.69 9.76 -23.53
CA THR A 134 1.89 10.60 -23.39
C THR A 134 3.18 9.80 -23.57
N ALA A 135 4.20 10.45 -24.16
CA ALA A 135 5.55 9.89 -24.24
C ALA A 135 6.24 9.77 -22.85
N CYS A 136 5.75 10.48 -21.85
CA CYS A 136 6.33 10.50 -20.50
C CYS A 136 6.01 9.21 -19.71
N PHE A 137 4.88 8.57 -19.97
CA PHE A 137 4.48 7.33 -19.29
C PHE A 137 4.57 6.15 -20.26
N PRO A 138 5.28 5.07 -19.91
CA PRO A 138 5.40 3.91 -20.79
C PRO A 138 4.06 3.19 -20.96
N ALA A 139 3.83 2.61 -22.13
CA ALA A 139 2.72 1.67 -22.29
C ALA A 139 2.96 0.43 -21.44
N LEU A 140 2.19 0.28 -20.38
CA LEU A 140 2.30 -0.86 -19.48
C LEU A 140 1.51 -2.05 -20.01
N PRO A 141 2.05 -3.27 -19.92
CA PRO A 141 1.26 -4.46 -20.15
C PRO A 141 0.16 -4.58 -19.09
N ALA A 142 -1.04 -4.93 -19.52
CA ALA A 142 -2.17 -5.18 -18.62
C ALA A 142 -1.91 -6.38 -17.70
N TYR A 143 -1.18 -7.37 -18.22
CA TYR A 143 -0.85 -8.63 -17.57
C TYR A 143 0.50 -9.15 -18.05
N SER A 144 1.07 -10.08 -17.30
CA SER A 144 2.28 -10.80 -17.67
C SER A 144 2.17 -12.29 -17.38
N PHE A 145 2.95 -13.11 -18.06
CA PHE A 145 3.06 -14.53 -17.77
C PHE A 145 4.46 -14.89 -17.27
N ARG A 146 4.52 -15.78 -16.29
CA ARG A 146 5.75 -16.42 -15.82
C ARG A 146 5.60 -17.93 -15.88
N THR A 147 6.58 -18.61 -16.45
CA THR A 147 6.62 -20.07 -16.47
C THR A 147 7.72 -20.52 -15.52
N VAL A 148 7.34 -21.28 -14.50
CA VAL A 148 8.22 -21.79 -13.46
C VAL A 148 8.04 -23.29 -13.35
N ASP A 149 9.09 -24.06 -13.60
CA ASP A 149 9.07 -25.54 -13.60
C ASP A 149 7.87 -26.12 -14.39
N GLY A 150 7.64 -25.57 -15.58
CA GLY A 150 6.55 -25.98 -16.49
C GLY A 150 5.14 -25.50 -16.11
N VAL A 151 4.97 -24.84 -14.96
CA VAL A 151 3.71 -24.20 -14.54
C VAL A 151 3.67 -22.76 -15.04
N LYS A 152 2.62 -22.40 -15.78
CA LYS A 152 2.42 -21.06 -16.33
C LYS A 152 1.47 -20.26 -15.43
N LEU A 153 1.98 -19.20 -14.83
CA LEU A 153 1.23 -18.25 -14.01
C LEU A 153 0.92 -16.99 -14.82
N GLY A 154 -0.31 -16.48 -14.74
CA GLY A 154 -0.70 -15.18 -15.30
C GLY A 154 -0.92 -14.17 -14.18
N PHE A 155 -0.46 -12.94 -14.36
CA PHE A 155 -0.58 -11.85 -13.38
C PHE A 155 -1.29 -10.67 -14.02
N LEU A 156 -2.44 -10.25 -13.48
CA LEU A 156 -3.23 -9.12 -13.95
C LEU A 156 -3.04 -7.95 -12.98
N GLY A 157 -2.53 -6.81 -13.46
CA GLY A 157 -2.31 -5.61 -12.66
C GLY A 157 -3.55 -4.72 -12.58
N LEU A 158 -3.92 -4.23 -11.38
CA LEU A 158 -5.06 -3.33 -11.16
C LEU A 158 -4.77 -2.29 -10.08
N LEU A 159 -5.26 -1.07 -10.30
CA LEU A 159 -5.15 0.07 -9.39
C LEU A 159 -6.53 0.60 -9.03
N ASP A 160 -6.76 0.97 -7.76
CA ASP A 160 -7.99 1.63 -7.33
C ASP A 160 -8.15 3.01 -7.99
N THR A 161 -9.39 3.31 -8.41
CA THR A 161 -9.79 4.57 -9.01
C THR A 161 -11.12 5.07 -8.44
N SER A 162 -11.40 4.74 -7.18
CA SER A 162 -12.67 5.07 -6.51
C SER A 162 -12.86 6.57 -6.23
N ARG A 163 -11.81 7.36 -6.32
CA ARG A 163 -11.84 8.82 -6.14
C ARG A 163 -12.27 9.55 -7.41
N GLY A 164 -13.56 9.45 -7.75
CA GLY A 164 -14.11 10.12 -8.93
C GLY A 164 -13.51 9.66 -10.27
N GLY A 165 -13.07 8.40 -10.34
CA GLY A 165 -12.43 7.81 -11.52
C GLY A 165 -10.90 7.97 -11.54
N TYR A 166 -10.29 8.45 -10.45
CA TYR A 166 -8.84 8.59 -10.27
C TYR A 166 -8.36 7.81 -9.05
N PRO A 167 -7.06 7.46 -8.99
CA PRO A 167 -6.44 7.00 -7.76
C PRO A 167 -6.50 8.06 -6.65
N ASP A 168 -6.32 7.65 -5.40
CA ASP A 168 -6.23 8.59 -4.28
C ASP A 168 -4.95 9.42 -4.39
N GLY A 169 -5.07 10.74 -4.52
CA GLY A 169 -3.95 11.66 -4.71
C GLY A 169 -4.40 13.02 -5.26
N ARG A 170 -3.42 13.88 -5.55
CA ARG A 170 -3.66 15.20 -6.16
C ARG A 170 -3.95 15.04 -7.66
N LEU A 171 -5.01 15.67 -8.16
CA LEU A 171 -5.41 15.54 -9.56
C LEU A 171 -4.34 16.01 -10.56
N GLU A 172 -3.57 17.03 -10.21
CA GLU A 172 -2.46 17.52 -11.04
C GLU A 172 -1.37 16.47 -11.29
N ASN A 173 -1.18 15.53 -10.36
CA ASN A 173 -0.19 14.46 -10.48
C ASN A 173 -0.56 13.42 -11.53
N PHE A 174 -1.81 13.38 -11.97
CA PHE A 174 -2.31 12.46 -13.00
C PHE A 174 -2.37 13.08 -14.41
N SER A 175 -1.80 14.27 -14.59
CA SER A 175 -1.84 14.96 -15.87
C SER A 175 -1.25 14.11 -17.01
N GLY A 176 -2.01 13.89 -18.07
CA GLY A 176 -1.61 13.10 -19.23
C GLY A 176 -1.87 11.59 -19.13
N VAL A 177 -2.54 11.12 -18.07
CA VAL A 177 -3.03 9.75 -17.98
C VAL A 177 -4.51 9.75 -17.58
N GLY A 178 -5.22 8.77 -18.08
CA GLY A 178 -6.59 8.45 -17.67
C GLY A 178 -6.67 7.08 -17.02
N PHE A 179 -7.79 6.81 -16.39
CA PHE A 179 -8.02 5.54 -15.70
C PHE A 179 -9.38 4.96 -16.07
N SER A 180 -9.49 3.64 -16.02
CA SER A 180 -10.75 2.92 -16.15
C SER A 180 -11.11 2.29 -14.81
N ASP A 181 -12.42 2.03 -14.61
CA ASP A 181 -12.89 1.26 -13.45
C ASP A 181 -12.17 -0.10 -13.39
N PRO A 182 -11.53 -0.45 -12.26
CA PRO A 182 -10.70 -1.65 -12.15
C PRO A 182 -11.51 -2.95 -12.25
N LEU A 183 -12.73 -2.99 -11.67
CA LEU A 183 -13.56 -4.21 -11.69
C LEU A 183 -14.06 -4.50 -13.10
N ARG A 184 -14.54 -3.48 -13.81
CA ARG A 184 -14.96 -3.61 -15.22
C ARG A 184 -13.79 -3.97 -16.10
N THR A 185 -12.61 -3.43 -15.82
CA THR A 185 -11.39 -3.76 -16.57
C THR A 185 -11.00 -5.20 -16.35
N ALA A 186 -10.96 -5.67 -15.10
CA ALA A 186 -10.64 -7.06 -14.77
C ALA A 186 -11.51 -8.06 -15.54
N LEU A 187 -12.83 -7.81 -15.62
CA LEU A 187 -13.77 -8.68 -16.33
C LEU A 187 -13.46 -8.85 -17.82
N ARG A 188 -12.78 -7.89 -18.47
CA ARG A 188 -12.32 -8.02 -19.88
C ARG A 188 -11.22 -9.07 -20.02
N TYR A 189 -10.48 -9.34 -18.95
CA TYR A 189 -9.35 -10.29 -18.91
C TYR A 189 -9.70 -11.65 -18.31
N ARG A 190 -10.98 -11.93 -18.03
CA ARG A 190 -11.42 -13.20 -17.42
C ARG A 190 -10.98 -14.46 -18.20
N ASN A 191 -10.83 -14.35 -19.53
CA ASN A 191 -10.42 -15.45 -20.39
C ASN A 191 -8.89 -15.73 -20.34
N LEU A 192 -8.09 -14.89 -19.65
CA LEU A 192 -6.66 -15.15 -19.47
C LEU A 192 -6.39 -16.48 -18.76
N LYS A 193 -7.32 -16.93 -17.91
CA LYS A 193 -7.22 -18.23 -17.25
C LYS A 193 -7.08 -19.40 -18.22
N ASP A 194 -7.56 -19.25 -19.47
CA ASP A 194 -7.47 -20.30 -20.49
C ASP A 194 -6.05 -20.36 -21.11
N SER A 195 -5.23 -19.35 -20.84
CA SER A 195 -3.85 -19.22 -21.33
C SER A 195 -2.80 -19.54 -20.26
N CYS A 196 -3.20 -19.87 -19.03
CA CYS A 196 -2.30 -20.16 -17.91
C CYS A 196 -2.88 -21.24 -16.98
N ASP A 197 -2.02 -21.82 -16.14
CA ASP A 197 -2.41 -22.84 -15.16
C ASP A 197 -3.02 -22.20 -13.89
N LEU A 198 -2.61 -20.97 -13.58
CA LEU A 198 -3.14 -20.15 -12.50
C LEU A 198 -3.18 -18.69 -12.91
N LEU A 199 -4.32 -18.03 -12.71
CA LEU A 199 -4.47 -16.59 -12.85
C LEU A 199 -4.43 -15.93 -11.47
N VAL A 200 -3.57 -14.90 -11.31
CA VAL A 200 -3.31 -14.15 -10.08
C VAL A 200 -3.67 -12.69 -10.33
N GLY A 201 -4.40 -12.05 -9.41
CA GLY A 201 -4.52 -10.60 -9.32
C GLY A 201 -3.30 -10.04 -8.60
N LEU A 202 -2.59 -9.10 -9.22
CA LEU A 202 -1.57 -8.27 -8.58
C LEU A 202 -2.16 -6.86 -8.45
N THR A 203 -2.76 -6.57 -7.30
CA THR A 203 -3.71 -5.47 -7.19
C THR A 203 -3.28 -4.43 -6.17
N HIS A 204 -3.64 -3.17 -6.43
CA HIS A 204 -3.57 -2.10 -5.45
C HIS A 204 -4.96 -1.49 -5.27
N LEU A 205 -5.90 -2.32 -4.75
CA LEU A 205 -7.33 -2.01 -4.68
C LEU A 205 -7.85 -1.84 -3.24
N GLY A 206 -7.14 -2.38 -2.26
CA GLY A 206 -7.64 -2.55 -0.90
C GLY A 206 -8.51 -3.80 -0.75
N VAL A 207 -8.58 -4.32 0.49
CA VAL A 207 -9.22 -5.61 0.81
C VAL A 207 -10.70 -5.66 0.41
N ASP A 208 -11.42 -4.54 0.46
CA ASP A 208 -12.85 -4.48 0.13
C ASP A 208 -13.09 -4.66 -1.38
N LEU A 209 -12.37 -3.90 -2.22
CA LEU A 209 -12.47 -4.05 -3.67
C LEU A 209 -11.88 -5.37 -4.14
N ASP A 210 -10.80 -5.86 -3.52
CA ASP A 210 -10.27 -7.21 -3.77
C ASP A 210 -11.31 -8.30 -3.46
N SER A 211 -12.09 -8.12 -2.39
CA SER A 211 -13.19 -9.03 -2.05
C SER A 211 -14.29 -9.00 -3.11
N THR A 212 -14.68 -7.80 -3.56
CA THR A 212 -15.65 -7.64 -4.65
C THR A 212 -15.14 -8.23 -5.97
N LEU A 213 -13.84 -8.03 -6.26
CA LEU A 213 -13.20 -8.64 -7.44
C LEU A 213 -13.22 -10.17 -7.36
N ALA A 214 -12.93 -10.75 -6.19
CA ALA A 214 -12.97 -12.20 -5.98
C ALA A 214 -14.38 -12.78 -6.16
N GLU A 215 -15.43 -12.05 -5.76
CA GLU A 215 -16.83 -12.44 -5.99
C GLU A 215 -17.17 -12.44 -7.48
N GLN A 216 -16.74 -11.41 -8.22
CA GLN A 216 -17.07 -11.23 -9.64
C GLN A 216 -16.19 -12.02 -10.59
N MET A 217 -14.97 -12.40 -10.17
CA MET A 217 -13.96 -13.05 -11.01
C MET A 217 -13.34 -14.29 -10.32
N PRO A 218 -14.14 -15.35 -10.09
CA PRO A 218 -13.66 -16.58 -9.44
C PRO A 218 -12.62 -17.36 -10.26
N GLN A 219 -12.31 -16.92 -11.47
CA GLN A 219 -11.19 -17.40 -12.29
C GLN A 219 -9.84 -17.08 -11.68
N LEU A 220 -9.75 -15.99 -10.93
CA LEU A 220 -8.63 -15.74 -10.01
C LEU A 220 -8.65 -16.80 -8.91
N ARG A 221 -7.49 -17.23 -8.46
CA ARG A 221 -7.36 -18.14 -7.32
C ARG A 221 -6.52 -17.55 -6.21
N LEU A 222 -5.78 -16.50 -6.52
CA LEU A 222 -4.96 -15.73 -5.61
C LEU A 222 -5.06 -14.26 -6.02
N ILE A 223 -5.15 -13.38 -5.04
CA ILE A 223 -4.94 -11.94 -5.15
C ILE A 223 -3.81 -11.58 -4.19
N VAL A 224 -2.75 -10.99 -4.72
CA VAL A 224 -1.69 -10.32 -3.97
C VAL A 224 -2.03 -8.84 -4.01
N GLY A 225 -2.57 -8.34 -2.91
CA GLY A 225 -3.16 -7.00 -2.81
C GLY A 225 -2.33 -6.01 -1.99
N GLY A 226 -2.72 -4.74 -2.06
CA GLY A 226 -2.17 -3.59 -1.31
C GLY A 226 -3.24 -2.54 -1.06
N HIS A 227 -2.83 -1.29 -0.77
CA HIS A 227 -3.62 -0.07 -0.62
C HIS A 227 -4.26 0.14 0.78
N SER A 228 -4.98 -0.83 1.31
CA SER A 228 -5.67 -0.66 2.61
C SER A 228 -4.77 -0.86 3.83
N HIS A 229 -3.48 -1.18 3.64
CA HIS A 229 -2.50 -1.43 4.70
C HIS A 229 -2.93 -2.55 5.67
N THR A 230 -3.78 -3.46 5.24
CA THR A 230 -4.35 -4.49 6.11
C THR A 230 -3.35 -5.62 6.32
N VAL A 231 -3.16 -6.03 7.58
CA VAL A 231 -2.41 -7.23 7.90
C VAL A 231 -3.36 -8.42 7.85
N LEU A 232 -3.37 -9.17 6.74
CA LEU A 232 -4.19 -10.37 6.61
C LEU A 232 -3.46 -11.59 7.21
N ALA A 233 -3.45 -11.64 8.55
CA ALA A 233 -2.91 -12.77 9.31
C ALA A 233 -3.75 -14.06 9.10
N GLY A 234 -3.28 -15.18 9.66
CA GLY A 234 -4.04 -16.44 9.62
C GLY A 234 -4.15 -17.11 8.24
N GLY A 235 -3.27 -16.74 7.31
CA GLY A 235 -3.23 -17.34 5.97
C GLY A 235 -3.92 -16.53 4.87
N GLY A 236 -4.45 -15.34 5.19
CA GLY A 236 -5.17 -14.49 4.24
C GLY A 236 -6.69 -14.52 4.42
N LYS A 237 -7.42 -13.85 3.51
CA LYS A 237 -8.89 -13.80 3.46
C LYS A 237 -9.38 -14.61 2.24
N SER A 238 -10.25 -15.57 2.45
CA SER A 238 -10.83 -16.35 1.35
C SER A 238 -12.23 -15.83 0.99
N VAL A 239 -12.42 -15.48 -0.27
CA VAL A 239 -13.71 -15.03 -0.81
C VAL A 239 -13.99 -15.80 -2.10
N ASN A 240 -15.13 -16.50 -2.17
CA ASN A 240 -15.57 -17.28 -3.33
C ASN A 240 -14.47 -18.24 -3.91
N GLY A 241 -13.63 -18.81 -3.02
CA GLY A 241 -12.54 -19.73 -3.41
C GLY A 241 -11.28 -19.01 -3.96
N VAL A 242 -11.22 -17.69 -3.87
CA VAL A 242 -10.04 -16.86 -4.16
C VAL A 242 -9.38 -16.50 -2.83
N LEU A 243 -8.08 -16.73 -2.71
CA LEU A 243 -7.30 -16.29 -1.56
C LEU A 243 -6.80 -14.86 -1.80
N ILE A 244 -7.10 -13.96 -0.87
CA ILE A 244 -6.60 -12.57 -0.85
C ILE A 244 -5.51 -12.47 0.21
N THR A 245 -4.36 -11.90 -0.16
CA THR A 245 -3.22 -11.69 0.72
C THR A 245 -2.83 -10.22 0.74
N GLN A 246 -2.46 -9.72 1.92
CA GLN A 246 -1.91 -8.37 2.09
C GLN A 246 -1.01 -8.36 3.34
N THR A 247 0.10 -7.62 3.33
CA THR A 247 1.19 -7.70 4.33
C THR A 247 1.25 -6.51 5.29
N GLY A 248 0.23 -5.66 5.30
CA GLY A 248 0.28 -4.40 6.05
C GLY A 248 1.00 -3.31 5.28
N LYS A 249 1.83 -2.50 5.94
CA LYS A 249 2.62 -1.41 5.35
C LYS A 249 4.06 -1.40 5.85
N GLY A 250 4.94 -0.66 5.17
CA GLY A 250 6.29 -0.32 5.65
C GLY A 250 7.16 -1.54 5.93
N LEU A 251 6.96 -2.63 5.19
CA LEU A 251 7.72 -3.87 5.36
C LEU A 251 7.71 -4.41 6.80
N GLN A 252 6.62 -4.24 7.54
CA GLN A 252 6.45 -4.94 8.82
C GLN A 252 6.45 -6.45 8.62
N TYR A 253 5.83 -6.89 7.54
CA TYR A 253 5.78 -8.28 7.12
C TYR A 253 6.11 -8.43 5.64
N ALA A 254 6.55 -9.61 5.25
CA ALA A 254 6.49 -10.12 3.88
C ALA A 254 5.59 -11.35 3.83
N GLY A 255 4.87 -11.53 2.73
CA GLY A 255 4.03 -12.70 2.49
C GLY A 255 4.81 -13.84 1.85
N ILE A 256 4.61 -15.06 2.32
CA ILE A 256 5.12 -16.27 1.68
C ILE A 256 3.91 -17.11 1.27
N THR A 257 3.64 -17.14 -0.03
CA THR A 257 2.55 -17.96 -0.59
C THR A 257 3.12 -19.15 -1.32
N ARG A 258 2.75 -20.38 -0.88
CA ARG A 258 3.14 -21.65 -1.51
C ARG A 258 2.02 -22.17 -2.38
N LEU A 259 2.29 -22.31 -3.67
CA LEU A 259 1.38 -22.83 -4.68
C LEU A 259 1.80 -24.25 -5.02
N LYS A 260 0.95 -25.23 -4.69
CA LYS A 260 1.23 -26.66 -4.92
C LYS A 260 0.48 -27.13 -6.15
N PHE A 261 1.21 -27.71 -7.11
CA PHE A 261 0.65 -28.22 -8.35
C PHE A 261 0.92 -29.72 -8.49
N ARG A 262 -0.01 -30.41 -9.18
CA ARG A 262 0.16 -31.78 -9.65
C ARG A 262 -0.24 -31.84 -11.12
N ASN A 263 0.71 -32.20 -11.99
CA ASN A 263 0.53 -32.18 -13.44
C ASN A 263 -0.04 -30.81 -13.92
N ARG A 264 0.54 -29.69 -13.46
CA ARG A 264 0.15 -28.30 -13.76
C ARG A 264 -1.22 -27.89 -13.18
N ARG A 265 -1.93 -28.78 -12.51
CA ARG A 265 -3.19 -28.44 -11.85
C ARG A 265 -2.93 -28.01 -10.41
N LEU A 266 -3.41 -26.85 -10.03
CA LEU A 266 -3.35 -26.36 -8.65
C LEU A 266 -4.09 -27.31 -7.70
N ILE A 267 -3.42 -27.75 -6.64
CA ILE A 267 -3.96 -28.64 -5.61
C ILE A 267 -3.96 -28.03 -4.21
N GLY A 268 -3.25 -26.91 -4.02
CA GLY A 268 -3.23 -26.20 -2.72
C GLY A 268 -2.59 -24.84 -2.84
N ILE A 269 -3.07 -23.90 -2.01
CA ILE A 269 -2.49 -22.59 -1.76
C ILE A 269 -2.37 -22.42 -0.26
N GLU A 270 -1.19 -22.09 0.22
CA GLU A 270 -0.91 -21.78 1.62
C GLU A 270 -0.19 -20.44 1.70
N ASN A 271 -0.60 -19.57 2.60
CA ASN A 271 0.05 -18.27 2.82
C ASN A 271 0.36 -18.09 4.30
N HIS A 272 1.47 -17.42 4.59
CA HIS A 272 1.79 -16.92 5.92
C HIS A 272 2.59 -15.63 5.84
N LEU A 273 2.48 -14.81 6.87
CA LEU A 273 3.24 -13.58 7.00
C LEU A 273 4.50 -13.85 7.83
N VAL A 274 5.62 -13.29 7.37
CA VAL A 274 6.92 -13.34 8.07
C VAL A 274 7.23 -11.93 8.58
N PRO A 275 7.32 -11.72 9.90
CA PRO A 275 7.72 -10.43 10.46
C PRO A 275 9.21 -10.18 10.16
N LEU A 276 9.51 -9.04 9.50
CA LEU A 276 10.86 -8.76 9.04
C LEU A 276 11.80 -8.27 10.15
N ASP A 277 11.28 -7.79 11.26
CA ASP A 277 12.07 -7.43 12.46
C ASP A 277 12.78 -8.63 13.13
N THR A 278 12.32 -9.84 12.84
CA THR A 278 12.93 -11.10 13.34
C THR A 278 14.04 -11.63 12.42
N ILE A 279 14.27 -11.00 11.28
CA ILE A 279 15.22 -11.45 10.25
C ILE A 279 16.52 -10.65 10.34
N SER A 280 17.65 -11.34 10.43
CA SER A 280 18.96 -10.67 10.38
C SER A 280 19.19 -9.99 9.04
N PRO A 281 19.64 -8.73 9.02
CA PRO A 281 19.80 -7.97 7.80
C PRO A 281 20.91 -8.52 6.89
N ASP A 282 20.68 -8.50 5.59
CA ASP A 282 21.72 -8.75 4.58
C ASP A 282 22.77 -7.61 4.62
N PRO A 283 24.08 -7.92 4.78
CA PRO A 283 25.09 -6.89 4.93
C PRO A 283 25.34 -6.06 3.66
N LYS A 284 25.11 -6.62 2.47
CA LYS A 284 25.32 -5.91 1.19
C LYS A 284 24.21 -4.88 0.98
N ILE A 285 22.95 -5.30 1.18
CA ILE A 285 21.81 -4.39 1.07
C ILE A 285 21.85 -3.33 2.18
N ALA A 286 22.26 -3.70 3.41
CA ALA A 286 22.46 -2.74 4.49
C ALA A 286 23.56 -1.70 4.16
N ALA A 287 24.62 -2.09 3.48
CA ALA A 287 25.65 -1.16 3.02
C ALA A 287 25.11 -0.18 1.95
N LEU A 288 24.27 -0.67 1.03
CA LEU A 288 23.62 0.17 0.02
C LEU A 288 22.64 1.16 0.65
N VAL A 289 21.84 0.72 1.61
CA VAL A 289 20.92 1.61 2.37
C VAL A 289 21.72 2.73 3.06
N ARG A 290 22.80 2.40 3.78
CA ARG A 290 23.65 3.42 4.42
C ARG A 290 24.24 4.45 3.46
N GLN A 291 24.46 4.11 2.18
CA GLN A 291 24.91 5.08 1.17
C GLN A 291 23.82 6.12 0.88
N TYR A 292 22.56 5.70 0.81
CA TYR A 292 21.43 6.62 0.60
C TYR A 292 21.17 7.49 1.82
N GLU A 293 21.41 6.99 3.03
CA GLU A 293 21.23 7.73 4.29
C GLU A 293 22.33 8.77 4.57
N GLN A 294 23.37 8.86 3.73
CA GLN A 294 24.40 9.88 3.82
C GLN A 294 23.95 11.21 3.19
N ALA A 295 22.99 11.87 3.81
CA ALA A 295 22.47 13.18 3.41
C ALA A 295 22.57 14.15 4.61
N PRO A 296 23.69 14.89 4.74
CA PRO A 296 23.93 15.76 5.92
C PRO A 296 22.83 16.79 6.16
N GLU A 297 22.20 17.28 5.09
CA GLU A 297 21.07 18.22 5.15
C GLU A 297 19.86 17.63 5.87
N LEU A 298 19.62 16.33 5.72
CA LEU A 298 18.52 15.62 6.37
C LEU A 298 18.83 15.28 7.84
N LEU A 299 20.10 15.19 8.19
CA LEU A 299 20.55 14.90 9.57
C LEU A 299 20.61 16.17 10.46
N ARG A 300 20.36 17.35 9.88
CA ARG A 300 20.34 18.61 10.64
C ARG A 300 19.23 18.59 11.70
N ARG A 301 19.61 18.85 12.96
CA ARG A 301 18.68 18.91 14.09
C ARG A 301 17.79 20.15 13.99
N VAL A 302 16.49 19.98 14.23
CA VAL A 302 15.48 21.05 14.21
C VAL A 302 14.74 21.21 15.54
N GLY A 303 14.85 20.25 16.46
CA GLY A 303 14.24 20.29 17.78
C GLY A 303 14.64 19.08 18.59
N GLU A 304 14.06 18.90 19.77
CA GLU A 304 14.26 17.70 20.58
C GLU A 304 13.07 17.45 21.51
N THR A 305 12.79 16.18 21.80
CA THR A 305 11.87 15.75 22.85
C THR A 305 12.60 14.91 23.87
N THR A 306 12.25 15.08 25.14
CA THR A 306 12.79 14.31 26.26
C THR A 306 11.92 13.10 26.62
N VAL A 307 10.77 12.96 25.99
CA VAL A 307 9.83 11.84 26.16
C VAL A 307 9.49 11.23 24.82
N PRO A 308 9.23 9.92 24.76
CA PRO A 308 8.76 9.30 23.52
C PRO A 308 7.36 9.83 23.17
N MET A 309 7.09 9.99 21.88
CA MET A 309 5.82 10.44 21.34
C MET A 309 5.18 9.31 20.54
N ASP A 310 3.91 9.05 20.80
CA ASP A 310 3.06 8.21 19.96
C ASP A 310 2.41 9.04 18.84
N LYS A 311 1.63 8.39 17.99
CA LYS A 311 0.96 9.04 16.86
C LYS A 311 0.03 10.19 17.30
N VAL A 312 -0.63 10.07 18.46
CA VAL A 312 -1.51 11.13 19.00
C VAL A 312 -0.70 12.36 19.37
N ALA A 313 0.41 12.17 20.08
CA ALA A 313 1.30 13.26 20.44
C ALA A 313 1.93 13.96 19.21
N LEU A 314 2.30 13.19 18.19
CA LEU A 314 2.83 13.70 16.91
C LEU A 314 1.77 14.50 16.15
N LEU A 315 0.53 14.00 16.09
CA LEU A 315 -0.59 14.73 15.48
C LEU A 315 -0.91 16.02 16.24
N ASN A 316 -0.96 15.96 17.59
CA ASN A 316 -1.14 17.16 18.41
C ASN A 316 -0.06 18.18 18.12
N LEU A 317 1.21 17.79 18.10
CA LEU A 317 2.34 18.64 17.73
C LEU A 317 2.13 19.31 16.36
N GLN A 318 1.74 18.55 15.36
CA GLN A 318 1.58 19.04 13.99
C GLN A 318 0.40 20.02 13.86
N VAL A 319 -0.77 19.67 14.38
CA VAL A 319 -1.94 20.55 14.25
C VAL A 319 -1.82 21.79 15.14
N ASP A 320 -1.13 21.71 16.29
CA ASP A 320 -0.85 22.87 17.15
C ASP A 320 0.17 23.81 16.49
N ALA A 321 1.18 23.27 15.81
CA ALA A 321 2.12 24.06 15.03
C ALA A 321 1.40 24.81 13.88
N ILE A 322 0.49 24.16 13.17
CA ILE A 322 -0.33 24.77 12.12
C ILE A 322 -1.17 25.91 12.74
N LEU A 323 -1.87 25.63 13.82
CA LEU A 323 -2.75 26.58 14.48
C LEU A 323 -1.98 27.80 15.02
N ALA A 324 -0.83 27.59 15.65
CA ALA A 324 0.04 28.64 16.17
C ALA A 324 0.52 29.57 15.05
N ARG A 325 0.85 29.01 13.87
CA ARG A 325 1.36 29.79 12.74
C ARG A 325 0.26 30.53 11.98
N THR A 326 -0.92 29.94 11.83
CA THR A 326 -2.03 30.50 11.06
C THR A 326 -2.97 31.37 11.88
N GLN A 327 -2.98 31.23 13.20
CA GLN A 327 -3.83 31.96 14.15
C GLN A 327 -5.33 31.88 13.79
N THR A 328 -5.75 30.74 13.27
CA THR A 328 -7.15 30.45 12.95
C THR A 328 -7.88 29.89 14.17
N ASP A 329 -9.21 29.80 14.11
CA ASP A 329 -10.01 29.22 15.21
C ASP A 329 -9.75 27.72 15.33
N PHE A 330 -9.69 27.03 14.17
CA PHE A 330 -9.39 25.62 14.06
C PHE A 330 -8.32 25.37 12.99
N ALA A 331 -7.49 24.37 13.25
CA ALA A 331 -6.66 23.73 12.22
C ALA A 331 -6.96 22.23 12.22
N PHE A 332 -7.01 21.65 11.02
CA PHE A 332 -7.23 20.21 10.86
C PHE A 332 -6.13 19.59 10.02
N TYR A 333 -5.85 18.32 10.29
CA TYR A 333 -4.97 17.49 9.48
C TYR A 333 -5.55 16.08 9.39
N ASN A 334 -5.21 15.33 8.32
CA ASN A 334 -5.70 13.97 8.20
C ASN A 334 -4.83 12.99 8.98
N TRP A 335 -5.47 12.08 9.73
CA TRP A 335 -4.83 11.07 10.56
C TRP A 335 -3.77 10.24 9.80
N ASN A 336 -4.12 9.80 8.59
CA ASN A 336 -3.24 9.01 7.76
C ASN A 336 -2.16 9.84 7.03
N GLY A 337 -2.28 11.17 7.06
CA GLY A 337 -1.24 12.09 6.59
C GLY A 337 -0.02 12.12 7.52
N MET A 338 -0.20 11.81 8.81
CA MET A 338 0.90 11.53 9.74
C MET A 338 1.46 10.13 9.42
N ARG A 339 2.63 10.06 8.81
CA ARG A 339 3.17 8.82 8.24
C ARG A 339 3.99 7.97 9.20
N ILE A 340 4.46 8.54 10.32
CA ILE A 340 5.11 7.79 11.41
C ILE A 340 4.16 7.59 12.59
N ASP A 341 4.30 6.47 13.28
CA ASP A 341 3.45 6.12 14.41
C ASP A 341 4.10 6.45 15.77
N THR A 342 5.43 6.63 15.80
CA THR A 342 6.18 6.94 17.02
C THR A 342 7.43 7.75 16.73
N HIS A 343 7.89 8.54 17.72
CA HIS A 343 9.22 9.15 17.75
C HIS A 343 9.84 8.92 19.14
N ALA A 344 11.10 8.52 19.18
CA ALA A 344 11.80 8.28 20.44
C ALA A 344 12.06 9.58 21.22
N ALA A 345 12.43 9.46 22.50
CA ALA A 345 12.98 10.58 23.26
C ALA A 345 14.37 10.94 22.71
N ALA A 346 14.41 11.80 21.68
CA ALA A 346 15.59 12.09 20.87
C ALA A 346 15.45 13.45 20.17
N PRO A 347 16.54 13.99 19.59
CA PRO A 347 16.45 15.13 18.70
C PRO A 347 15.57 14.82 17.47
N PHE A 348 14.76 15.78 17.05
CA PHE A 348 14.14 15.80 15.73
C PHE A 348 15.15 16.30 14.71
N THR A 349 15.25 15.59 13.62
CA THR A 349 16.03 15.98 12.43
C THR A 349 15.10 16.46 11.31
N VAL A 350 15.67 17.05 10.27
CA VAL A 350 14.93 17.36 9.04
C VAL A 350 14.31 16.09 8.47
N ALA A 351 15.04 14.96 8.50
CA ALA A 351 14.52 13.66 8.05
C ALA A 351 13.26 13.25 8.81
N ASP A 352 13.23 13.43 10.14
CA ASP A 352 12.05 13.08 10.96
C ASP A 352 10.82 13.91 10.56
N VAL A 353 11.01 15.21 10.30
CA VAL A 353 9.90 16.09 9.86
C VAL A 353 9.35 15.64 8.52
N PHE A 354 10.20 15.32 7.55
CA PHE A 354 9.75 14.81 6.26
C PHE A 354 9.20 13.38 6.33
N ALA A 355 9.64 12.56 7.30
CA ALA A 355 9.04 11.26 7.57
C ALA A 355 7.63 11.40 8.19
N MET A 356 7.40 12.44 9.01
CA MET A 356 6.07 12.77 9.54
C MET A 356 5.13 13.21 8.43
N GLU A 357 5.59 14.09 7.51
CA GLU A 357 4.83 14.73 6.46
C GLU A 357 5.61 14.72 5.14
N PRO A 358 5.57 13.62 4.36
CA PRO A 358 6.34 13.49 3.12
C PRO A 358 5.68 14.14 1.89
N PHE A 359 4.45 14.64 2.01
CA PHE A 359 3.64 15.11 0.87
C PHE A 359 3.94 16.54 0.46
N GLY A 360 4.67 17.30 1.29
CA GLY A 360 4.91 18.72 1.06
C GLY A 360 3.61 19.52 1.03
N SER A 361 2.66 19.15 1.91
CA SER A 361 1.32 19.74 1.96
C SER A 361 1.36 21.25 2.14
N VAL A 362 0.56 21.96 1.34
CA VAL A 362 0.36 23.41 1.42
C VAL A 362 -0.96 23.68 2.15
N LEU A 363 -0.97 24.75 2.96
CA LEU A 363 -2.12 25.09 3.79
C LEU A 363 -3.09 26.01 3.05
N TYR A 364 -4.39 25.77 3.25
CA TYR A 364 -5.49 26.61 2.83
C TYR A 364 -6.25 27.15 4.03
N GLN A 365 -6.61 28.43 3.96
CA GLN A 365 -7.45 29.10 4.98
C GLN A 365 -8.79 29.46 4.36
N LEU A 366 -9.88 29.13 5.06
CA LEU A 366 -11.23 29.42 4.62
C LEU A 366 -12.18 29.64 5.81
N PRO A 367 -13.23 30.47 5.62
CA PRO A 367 -14.32 30.57 6.60
C PRO A 367 -15.25 29.37 6.48
N MET A 368 -15.56 28.70 7.58
CA MET A 368 -16.50 27.57 7.65
C MET A 368 -17.48 27.79 8.80
N ARG A 369 -18.75 27.50 8.56
CA ARG A 369 -19.76 27.44 9.62
C ARG A 369 -19.57 26.15 10.43
N LEU A 370 -20.13 26.12 11.63
CA LEU A 370 -20.13 24.91 12.44
C LEU A 370 -20.83 23.76 11.69
N SER A 371 -21.92 24.05 10.97
CA SER A 371 -22.60 23.08 10.11
C SER A 371 -21.72 22.53 8.99
N ASP A 372 -20.87 23.37 8.37
CA ASP A 372 -19.97 22.94 7.29
C ASP A 372 -18.86 22.00 7.82
N LEU A 373 -18.35 22.29 9.03
CA LEU A 373 -17.39 21.42 9.73
C LEU A 373 -18.00 20.06 10.08
N ARG A 374 -19.26 20.06 10.53
CA ARG A 374 -20.02 18.84 10.82
C ARG A 374 -20.15 17.99 9.57
N GLU A 375 -20.57 18.61 8.47
CA GLU A 375 -20.73 17.91 7.19
C GLU A 375 -19.40 17.34 6.67
N LEU A 376 -18.30 18.08 6.73
CA LEU A 376 -16.98 17.61 6.37
C LEU A 376 -16.60 16.33 7.14
N ILE A 377 -16.77 16.35 8.47
CA ILE A 377 -16.41 15.22 9.32
C ILE A 377 -17.33 14.01 9.07
N LEU A 378 -18.64 14.22 9.01
CA LEU A 378 -19.60 13.13 8.77
C LEU A 378 -19.43 12.51 7.39
N ASN A 379 -19.25 13.31 6.34
CA ASN A 379 -19.03 12.82 4.99
C ASN A 379 -17.80 11.91 4.94
N LYS A 380 -16.69 12.34 5.56
CA LYS A 380 -15.47 11.52 5.58
C LYS A 380 -15.62 10.27 6.45
N PHE A 381 -16.20 10.42 7.64
CA PHE A 381 -16.40 9.30 8.57
C PHE A 381 -17.29 8.20 7.95
N ASN A 382 -18.38 8.58 7.30
CA ASN A 382 -19.33 7.65 6.67
C ASN A 382 -18.83 7.09 5.34
N TYR A 383 -17.88 7.79 4.67
CA TYR A 383 -17.27 7.31 3.43
C TYR A 383 -16.26 6.16 3.66
N ASN A 384 -15.65 6.06 4.85
CA ASN A 384 -14.58 5.11 5.14
C ASN A 384 -15.01 3.63 5.16
N GLY A 385 -16.03 3.27 4.40
CA GLY A 385 -16.34 1.93 3.96
C GLY A 385 -16.77 0.94 5.06
N LYS A 386 -16.82 -0.33 4.66
CA LYS A 386 -17.32 -1.44 5.50
C LYS A 386 -16.35 -1.90 6.59
N GLU A 387 -15.10 -1.51 6.57
CA GLU A 387 -14.04 -2.00 7.48
C GLU A 387 -13.95 -1.27 8.84
N GLY A 388 -14.91 -0.44 9.15
CA GLY A 388 -14.98 0.30 10.41
C GLY A 388 -14.74 1.79 10.19
N HIS A 389 -15.70 2.56 10.65
CA HIS A 389 -15.63 4.01 10.65
C HIS A 389 -14.47 4.47 11.53
N THR A 390 -13.41 5.01 10.93
CA THR A 390 -12.23 5.51 11.61
C THR A 390 -12.21 7.02 11.59
N VAL A 391 -11.70 7.61 12.67
CA VAL A 391 -11.38 9.03 12.71
C VAL A 391 -10.27 9.29 11.69
N ASP A 392 -10.50 10.25 10.81
CA ASP A 392 -9.46 10.65 9.85
C ASP A 392 -9.12 12.15 9.94
N ILE A 393 -10.06 13.02 10.32
CA ILE A 393 -9.83 14.46 10.45
C ILE A 393 -9.47 14.78 11.91
N TYR A 394 -8.27 15.31 12.15
CA TYR A 394 -7.76 15.54 13.50
C TYR A 394 -7.61 17.05 13.78
N PRO A 395 -8.15 17.56 14.91
CA PRO A 395 -8.29 18.98 15.17
C PRO A 395 -7.19 19.60 16.05
N ALA A 396 -6.93 20.91 15.85
CA ALA A 396 -6.47 21.81 16.87
C ALA A 396 -7.46 22.98 17.02
N GLY A 397 -7.43 23.66 18.15
CA GLY A 397 -8.37 24.75 18.46
C GLY A 397 -9.58 24.29 19.26
N GLY A 398 -9.75 23.01 19.44
CA GLY A 398 -10.83 22.39 20.20
C GLY A 398 -10.85 20.88 20.02
N THR A 399 -11.94 20.23 20.43
CA THR A 399 -12.16 18.80 20.32
C THR A 399 -13.52 18.52 19.70
N TYR A 400 -13.74 17.29 19.25
CA TYR A 400 -15.07 16.88 18.81
C TYR A 400 -15.38 15.42 19.12
N THR A 401 -16.69 15.11 19.17
CA THR A 401 -17.22 13.76 19.37
C THR A 401 -18.14 13.40 18.21
N ILE A 402 -17.86 12.31 17.51
CA ILE A 402 -18.76 11.74 16.50
C ILE A 402 -19.82 10.89 17.22
N VAL A 403 -21.10 11.19 16.97
CA VAL A 403 -22.21 10.41 17.47
C VAL A 403 -22.63 9.42 16.41
N THR A 404 -22.73 8.12 16.76
CA THR A 404 -23.06 7.04 15.81
C THR A 404 -24.38 6.38 16.14
N ASN A 405 -25.11 5.96 15.10
CA ASN A 405 -26.28 5.10 15.25
C ASN A 405 -25.90 3.64 15.56
N VAL A 406 -26.90 2.77 15.68
CA VAL A 406 -26.72 1.33 15.95
C VAL A 406 -25.92 0.59 14.86
N GLU A 407 -25.94 1.14 13.63
CA GLU A 407 -25.21 0.65 12.46
C GLU A 407 -23.79 1.22 12.39
N LYS A 408 -23.36 1.94 13.41
CA LYS A 408 -22.05 2.64 13.53
C LYS A 408 -21.83 3.76 12.50
N GLN A 409 -22.89 4.23 11.83
CA GLN A 409 -22.81 5.39 10.97
C GLN A 409 -22.80 6.67 11.81
N GLY A 410 -21.99 7.66 11.45
CA GLY A 410 -21.97 8.98 12.05
C GLY A 410 -23.26 9.73 11.70
N VAL A 411 -23.99 10.17 12.72
CA VAL A 411 -25.26 10.91 12.57
C VAL A 411 -25.18 12.33 13.10
N ASP A 412 -24.19 12.61 13.94
CA ASP A 412 -23.93 13.95 14.48
C ASP A 412 -22.46 14.14 14.89
N VAL A 413 -22.02 15.40 15.01
CA VAL A 413 -20.72 15.78 15.56
C VAL A 413 -20.91 16.89 16.58
N LEU A 414 -20.46 16.65 17.81
CA LEU A 414 -20.46 17.64 18.89
C LEU A 414 -19.09 18.28 18.99
N PHE A 415 -19.01 19.59 18.77
CA PHE A 415 -17.78 20.35 18.87
C PHE A 415 -17.64 21.04 20.23
N PHE A 416 -16.42 21.11 20.70
CA PHE A 416 -16.05 21.81 21.95
C PHE A 416 -14.87 22.75 21.69
N ASP A 417 -14.92 23.94 22.27
CA ASP A 417 -13.81 24.89 22.23
C ASP A 417 -12.63 24.43 23.11
N ARG A 418 -11.59 25.28 23.20
CA ARG A 418 -10.40 24.98 24.01
C ARG A 418 -10.68 24.89 25.51
N ASP A 419 -11.76 25.56 25.97
CA ASP A 419 -12.21 25.56 27.37
C ASP A 419 -13.16 24.38 27.68
N GLY A 420 -13.44 23.53 26.70
CA GLY A 420 -14.36 22.38 26.80
C GLY A 420 -15.84 22.76 26.73
N ARG A 421 -16.16 23.99 26.31
CA ARG A 421 -17.56 24.46 26.17
C ARG A 421 -18.09 23.97 24.80
N GLN A 422 -19.26 23.37 24.82
CA GLN A 422 -19.90 22.88 23.58
C GLN A 422 -20.30 24.07 22.68
N LEU A 423 -19.95 23.96 21.40
CA LEU A 423 -20.36 24.87 20.35
C LEU A 423 -21.69 24.38 19.76
N THR A 424 -22.72 25.24 19.82
CA THR A 424 -24.09 24.86 19.42
C THR A 424 -24.68 25.78 18.33
N ASP A 425 -24.05 26.94 18.06
CA ASP A 425 -24.51 27.84 17.00
C ASP A 425 -24.01 27.37 15.64
N GLU A 426 -24.89 26.69 14.91
CA GLU A 426 -24.60 26.12 13.57
C GLU A 426 -24.22 27.19 12.53
N THR A 427 -24.63 28.44 12.76
CA THR A 427 -24.39 29.56 11.83
C THR A 427 -23.09 30.31 12.11
N ARG A 428 -22.49 30.09 13.28
CA ARG A 428 -21.22 30.71 13.64
C ARG A 428 -20.14 30.32 12.66
N VAL A 429 -19.45 31.33 12.12
CA VAL A 429 -18.34 31.17 11.17
C VAL A 429 -17.03 31.15 11.91
N PHE A 430 -16.19 30.18 11.62
CA PHE A 430 -14.84 30.01 12.13
C PHE A 430 -13.83 30.18 10.98
N GLN A 431 -12.67 30.74 11.28
CA GLN A 431 -11.53 30.68 10.38
C GLN A 431 -10.85 29.33 10.56
N VAL A 432 -10.73 28.57 9.48
CA VAL A 432 -10.24 27.19 9.50
C VAL A 432 -9.04 27.06 8.59
N THR A 433 -8.04 26.29 9.03
CA THR A 433 -6.89 25.90 8.21
C THR A 433 -6.94 24.40 7.89
N LEU A 434 -6.82 24.06 6.62
CA LEU A 434 -6.78 22.72 6.10
C LEU A 434 -5.54 22.51 5.20
N PRO A 435 -4.92 21.33 5.15
CA PRO A 435 -3.98 20.99 4.09
C PRO A 435 -4.69 20.88 2.73
N ASP A 436 -3.96 21.13 1.66
CA ASP A 436 -4.43 21.06 0.28
C ASP A 436 -5.11 19.73 -0.06
N TYR A 437 -4.61 18.62 0.49
CA TYR A 437 -5.22 17.31 0.32
C TYR A 437 -6.66 17.27 0.87
N LEU A 438 -6.91 17.72 2.11
CA LEU A 438 -8.27 17.80 2.64
C LEU A 438 -9.14 18.74 1.82
N HIS A 439 -8.60 19.91 1.47
CA HIS A 439 -9.30 20.94 0.73
C HIS A 439 -9.74 20.46 -0.67
N SER A 440 -8.88 19.75 -1.39
CA SER A 440 -9.15 19.30 -2.77
C SER A 440 -9.91 17.98 -2.86
N THR A 441 -9.71 17.08 -1.89
CA THR A 441 -10.16 15.68 -2.01
C THR A 441 -11.43 15.40 -1.21
N TYR A 442 -11.61 16.03 -0.03
CA TYR A 442 -12.76 15.75 0.84
C TYR A 442 -14.00 16.51 0.37
N VAL A 443 -15.18 15.95 0.67
CA VAL A 443 -16.47 16.50 0.24
C VAL A 443 -17.04 17.38 1.35
N PHE A 444 -17.20 18.67 1.07
CA PHE A 444 -17.86 19.66 1.94
C PHE A 444 -18.37 20.86 1.14
N PRO A 445 -19.33 21.66 1.66
CA PRO A 445 -20.05 22.68 0.90
C PRO A 445 -19.16 23.79 0.29
N LEU A 446 -18.09 24.16 0.97
CA LEU A 446 -17.20 25.26 0.58
C LEU A 446 -15.95 24.80 -0.20
N ARG A 447 -15.95 23.58 -0.71
CA ARG A 447 -14.87 23.05 -1.54
C ARG A 447 -14.58 23.98 -2.73
N GLY A 448 -13.34 24.44 -2.83
CA GLY A 448 -12.92 25.38 -3.89
C GLY A 448 -12.94 26.86 -3.50
N SER A 449 -13.32 27.22 -2.24
CA SER A 449 -13.37 28.61 -1.75
C SER A 449 -12.22 28.91 -0.78
N GLY A 450 -11.12 28.37 -0.72
CA GLY A 450 -10.02 28.64 0.21
C GLY A 450 -8.95 29.56 -0.39
N ARG A 451 -8.21 30.24 0.46
CA ARG A 451 -6.99 30.97 0.11
C ARG A 451 -5.77 30.12 0.45
N ALA A 452 -4.98 29.76 -0.55
CA ALA A 452 -3.67 29.15 -0.33
C ALA A 452 -2.76 30.12 0.45
N LEU A 453 -2.05 29.60 1.44
CA LEU A 453 -1.20 30.41 2.31
C LEU A 453 0.27 30.43 1.89
N ASP A 454 0.67 29.69 0.88
CA ASP A 454 2.07 29.49 0.50
C ASP A 454 2.97 29.05 1.67
N LEU A 455 2.41 28.22 2.53
CA LEU A 455 3.07 27.65 3.72
C LEU A 455 3.09 26.14 3.59
N LYS A 456 4.27 25.56 3.57
CA LYS A 456 4.43 24.10 3.66
C LYS A 456 4.40 23.64 5.10
N VAL A 457 3.71 22.54 5.35
CA VAL A 457 3.60 21.96 6.71
C VAL A 457 4.98 21.58 7.24
N THR A 458 5.88 21.05 6.40
CA THR A 458 7.25 20.69 6.80
C THR A 458 8.07 21.88 7.27
N ASP A 459 8.02 23.03 6.56
CA ASP A 459 8.76 24.22 6.91
C ASP A 459 8.23 24.80 8.24
N LEU A 460 6.92 24.83 8.39
CA LEU A 460 6.23 25.27 9.58
C LEU A 460 6.57 24.39 10.81
N LEU A 461 6.63 23.07 10.62
CA LEU A 461 7.02 22.15 11.69
C LEU A 461 8.48 22.36 12.11
N MET A 462 9.39 22.54 11.15
CA MET A 462 10.81 22.84 11.46
C MET A 462 10.96 24.14 12.26
N ASP A 463 10.22 25.18 11.88
CA ASP A 463 10.20 26.47 12.60
C ASP A 463 9.64 26.30 14.01
N TYR A 464 8.51 25.58 14.15
CA TYR A 464 7.87 25.34 15.45
C TYR A 464 8.79 24.55 16.40
N LEU A 465 9.37 23.46 15.92
CA LEU A 465 10.32 22.63 16.68
C LEU A 465 11.56 23.42 17.13
N SER A 466 12.07 24.30 16.27
CA SER A 466 13.25 25.14 16.58
C SER A 466 12.94 26.22 17.60
N GLY A 467 11.72 26.73 17.63
CA GLY A 467 11.27 27.82 18.50
C GLY A 467 10.84 27.40 19.91
N HIS A 468 10.59 26.12 20.15
CA HIS A 468 10.06 25.62 21.43
C HIS A 468 11.08 24.77 22.18
N ARG A 469 11.56 25.28 23.34
CA ARG A 469 12.47 24.57 24.24
C ARG A 469 12.09 24.82 25.70
N PRO A 470 11.53 23.86 26.43
CA PRO A 470 11.22 22.48 25.98
C PRO A 470 10.05 22.43 25.01
N LEU A 471 10.00 21.38 24.19
CA LEU A 471 8.89 21.10 23.30
C LEU A 471 7.65 20.70 24.12
N PRO A 472 6.49 21.33 23.93
CA PRO A 472 5.26 20.89 24.58
C PRO A 472 4.81 19.56 24.01
N VAL A 473 4.53 18.58 24.86
CA VAL A 473 4.05 17.25 24.45
C VAL A 473 2.66 17.04 25.03
N ASP A 474 1.65 17.03 24.16
CA ASP A 474 0.26 16.74 24.50
C ASP A 474 -0.10 15.36 23.97
N THR A 475 -0.50 14.43 24.85
CA THR A 475 -0.90 13.07 24.54
C THR A 475 -2.42 12.86 24.56
N ALA A 476 -3.20 13.93 24.77
CA ALA A 476 -4.65 13.83 24.86
C ALA A 476 -5.27 13.59 23.47
N MET A 477 -6.11 12.56 23.36
CA MET A 477 -6.92 12.34 22.17
C MET A 477 -7.99 13.43 22.06
N ARG A 478 -8.04 14.14 20.94
CA ARG A 478 -8.95 15.26 20.69
C ARG A 478 -10.24 14.88 19.96
N VAL A 479 -10.37 13.62 19.61
CA VAL A 479 -11.55 13.07 18.93
C VAL A 479 -12.06 11.85 19.67
N SER A 480 -13.37 11.75 19.81
CA SER A 480 -14.02 10.57 20.38
C SER A 480 -15.22 10.13 19.53
N ILE A 481 -15.60 8.87 19.68
CA ILE A 481 -16.78 8.28 19.04
C ILE A 481 -17.68 7.75 20.16
N ARG A 482 -18.98 8.07 20.11
CA ARG A 482 -19.96 7.51 21.04
C ARG A 482 -21.24 7.11 20.31
N PRO A 483 -21.93 6.05 20.72
CA PRO A 483 -23.27 5.74 20.21
C PRO A 483 -24.29 6.81 20.65
N VAL A 484 -25.37 6.95 19.91
CA VAL A 484 -26.59 7.67 20.36
C VAL A 484 -27.06 6.98 21.65
N GLN A 485 -27.33 7.81 22.68
CA GLN A 485 -27.91 7.33 23.93
C GLN A 485 -29.37 6.95 23.75
#